data_cdc8e6e4ed02fa51afc59c60fba5e6d4
#
_entry.id   cdc8e6e4ed02fa51afc59c60fba5e6d4
#
_cell.length_a   1.000
_cell.length_b   1.000
_cell.length_c   1.000
_cell.angle_alpha   90.00
_cell.angle_beta   90.00
_cell.angle_gamma   90.00
#
_symmetry.space_group_name_H-M   'P 1'
#
loop_
_entity.id
_entity.type
_entity.pdbx_description
1 polymer ?
#
loop_
_entity_poly.entity_id
_entity_poly.type
_entity_poly.pdbx_seq_one_letter_code
_entity_poly.pdbx_strand_id
1 'polypeptide(L)'
;MLDQKPWHNKPVRAVRRGHFWVPGERVARDGESYQRGPMFVEWEAPEHIIKPFPIVLVHGGGFQGSEWFDTPDGRPGWAQRLVEAGYAVLVVDRPGHGRSPFHVDTMGQMGPPFSYENGRRIYFPIDAASAHTQWPFSTDDEAAMDDFIAGYGPLPADLEASQDMDADRLARLLDRIGPAILLTHSASGPSGWLTADRRPGQVIAIVAVEPMGPPFADIPNIGSLNWGLTAAPLTFDPPRTSCEEVQNAPLATLRVPAFVNLPILILTAEVSNFAAASVPIVEHLSAAGAATELLHLPDHGICGNGHGLIYELNSDDALQPVLNWLDATVFNGGT
;
A
#
# COMPACT_ATOMS: atom_id res chain seq x y z
N MET A 1 13.59 -7.18 -27.44
CA MET A 1 12.41 -7.83 -26.82
C MET A 1 11.07 -7.18 -27.22
N LEU A 2 11.04 -6.18 -28.10
CA LEU A 2 9.81 -5.45 -28.49
C LEU A 2 8.98 -6.10 -29.63
N ASP A 3 9.31 -7.31 -30.07
CA ASP A 3 8.62 -7.96 -31.21
C ASP A 3 7.47 -8.90 -30.81
N GLN A 4 7.19 -9.09 -29.51
CA GLN A 4 6.02 -9.86 -29.06
C GLN A 4 4.93 -8.90 -28.57
N LYS A 5 3.79 -8.95 -29.26
CA LYS A 5 2.60 -8.20 -28.81
C LYS A 5 2.21 -8.65 -27.40
N PRO A 6 2.02 -7.73 -26.44
CA PRO A 6 1.84 -8.06 -25.01
C PRO A 6 0.72 -9.08 -24.73
N TRP A 7 -0.29 -9.12 -25.59
CA TRP A 7 -1.47 -10.00 -25.40
C TRP A 7 -1.28 -11.42 -25.91
N HIS A 8 -0.22 -11.75 -26.69
CA HIS A 8 -0.07 -13.07 -27.30
C HIS A 8 0.15 -14.20 -26.29
N ASN A 9 0.82 -13.92 -25.20
CA ASN A 9 1.19 -14.90 -24.19
C ASN A 9 0.35 -14.81 -22.90
N LYS A 10 -0.65 -13.90 -22.86
CA LYS A 10 -1.53 -13.78 -21.70
C LYS A 10 -2.60 -14.87 -21.74
N PRO A 11 -2.81 -15.60 -20.65
CA PRO A 11 -3.87 -16.60 -20.58
C PRO A 11 -5.26 -15.93 -20.65
N VAL A 12 -6.22 -16.59 -21.31
CA VAL A 12 -7.62 -16.18 -21.26
C VAL A 12 -8.19 -16.52 -19.89
N ARG A 13 -8.84 -15.56 -19.25
CA ARG A 13 -9.43 -15.71 -17.91
C ARG A 13 -10.91 -15.35 -17.93
N ALA A 14 -11.72 -16.16 -17.24
CA ALA A 14 -13.14 -15.87 -17.02
C ALA A 14 -13.29 -15.08 -15.71
N VAL A 15 -13.46 -13.78 -15.82
CA VAL A 15 -13.60 -12.87 -14.66
C VAL A 15 -14.69 -11.84 -14.92
N ARG A 16 -15.27 -11.34 -13.85
CA ARG A 16 -16.09 -10.13 -13.87
C ARG A 16 -15.21 -8.95 -13.50
N ARG A 17 -15.31 -7.84 -14.23
CA ARG A 17 -14.52 -6.64 -13.98
C ARG A 17 -15.32 -5.38 -14.21
N GLY A 18 -14.90 -4.31 -13.58
CA GLY A 18 -15.49 -3.00 -13.76
C GLY A 18 -14.71 -1.94 -13.00
N HIS A 19 -15.26 -0.73 -13.00
CA HIS A 19 -14.68 0.37 -12.23
C HIS A 19 -15.77 1.32 -11.73
N PHE A 20 -15.40 2.14 -10.74
CA PHE A 20 -16.21 3.25 -10.26
C PHE A 20 -15.30 4.29 -9.58
N TRP A 21 -15.86 5.45 -9.25
CA TRP A 21 -15.19 6.44 -8.43
C TRP A 21 -15.78 6.49 -7.03
N VAL A 22 -14.91 6.71 -6.05
CA VAL A 22 -15.27 7.20 -4.72
C VAL A 22 -15.20 8.72 -4.78
N PRO A 23 -16.34 9.43 -4.62
CA PRO A 23 -16.36 10.88 -4.68
C PRO A 23 -15.54 11.52 -3.56
N GLY A 24 -14.91 12.64 -3.88
CA GLY A 24 -14.29 13.52 -2.89
C GLY A 24 -15.30 14.47 -2.22
N GLU A 25 -14.76 15.43 -1.47
CA GLU A 25 -15.56 16.52 -0.97
C GLU A 25 -15.96 17.45 -2.11
N ARG A 26 -17.16 18.04 -1.95
CA ARG A 26 -17.55 19.16 -2.78
C ARG A 26 -16.98 20.44 -2.18
N VAL A 27 -16.09 21.11 -2.89
CA VAL A 27 -15.48 22.38 -2.50
C VAL A 27 -15.97 23.50 -3.39
N ALA A 28 -16.31 24.64 -2.77
CA ALA A 28 -16.73 25.84 -3.50
C ALA A 28 -15.53 26.74 -3.79
N ARG A 29 -15.43 27.25 -5.01
CA ARG A 29 -14.43 28.22 -5.44
C ARG A 29 -14.98 29.08 -6.56
N ASP A 30 -14.79 30.39 -6.48
CA ASP A 30 -15.20 31.38 -7.49
C ASP A 30 -16.66 31.24 -7.94
N GLY A 31 -17.57 30.84 -7.00
CA GLY A 31 -19.00 30.66 -7.27
C GLY A 31 -19.38 29.32 -7.89
N GLU A 32 -18.42 28.43 -8.13
CA GLU A 32 -18.61 27.07 -8.67
C GLU A 32 -18.28 25.99 -7.64
N SER A 33 -18.70 24.76 -7.91
CA SER A 33 -18.44 23.61 -7.06
C SER A 33 -17.61 22.56 -7.76
N TYR A 34 -16.56 22.07 -7.10
CA TYR A 34 -15.60 21.11 -7.61
C TYR A 34 -15.51 19.88 -6.71
N GLN A 35 -15.02 18.76 -7.28
CA GLN A 35 -14.62 17.58 -6.51
C GLN A 35 -13.17 17.76 -6.07
N ARG A 36 -12.90 17.54 -4.76
CA ARG A 36 -11.53 17.48 -4.22
C ARG A 36 -11.10 16.04 -4.07
N GLY A 37 -10.10 15.61 -4.83
CA GLY A 37 -9.46 14.31 -4.70
C GLY A 37 -10.41 13.10 -4.76
N PRO A 38 -11.20 12.91 -5.83
CA PRO A 38 -11.92 11.67 -6.04
C PRO A 38 -10.93 10.51 -6.23
N MET A 39 -11.32 9.30 -5.84
CA MET A 39 -10.49 8.10 -5.96
C MET A 39 -11.08 7.15 -7.00
N PHE A 40 -10.27 6.74 -7.98
CA PHE A 40 -10.62 5.71 -8.94
C PHE A 40 -10.46 4.32 -8.31
N VAL A 41 -11.41 3.44 -8.62
CA VAL A 41 -11.41 2.06 -8.17
C VAL A 41 -11.68 1.15 -9.35
N GLU A 42 -10.74 0.28 -9.69
CA GLU A 42 -10.95 -0.85 -10.58
C GLU A 42 -11.16 -2.10 -9.76
N TRP A 43 -12.05 -2.98 -10.19
CA TRP A 43 -12.28 -4.24 -9.49
C TRP A 43 -12.35 -5.41 -10.45
N GLU A 44 -11.89 -6.56 -9.96
CA GLU A 44 -12.00 -7.84 -10.64
C GLU A 44 -12.45 -8.91 -9.64
N ALA A 45 -13.30 -9.83 -10.09
CA ALA A 45 -13.77 -10.92 -9.29
C ALA A 45 -13.81 -12.22 -10.12
N PRO A 46 -13.49 -13.38 -9.53
CA PRO A 46 -13.62 -14.67 -10.20
C PRO A 46 -15.09 -14.98 -10.49
N GLU A 47 -15.34 -15.98 -11.32
CA GLU A 47 -16.69 -16.48 -11.57
C GLU A 47 -17.39 -16.87 -10.25
N HIS A 48 -16.67 -17.55 -9.37
CA HIS A 48 -17.11 -17.91 -8.03
C HIS A 48 -16.21 -17.29 -6.98
N ILE A 49 -16.75 -16.32 -6.23
CA ILE A 49 -16.07 -15.75 -5.07
C ILE A 49 -16.19 -16.77 -3.93
N ILE A 50 -15.07 -17.26 -3.41
CA ILE A 50 -15.02 -18.25 -2.33
C ILE A 50 -14.49 -17.65 -1.01
N LYS A 51 -13.97 -16.44 -1.03
CA LYS A 51 -13.47 -15.72 0.15
C LYS A 51 -14.50 -14.67 0.58
N PRO A 52 -14.87 -14.59 1.89
CA PRO A 52 -15.98 -13.76 2.35
C PRO A 52 -15.72 -12.26 2.32
N PHE A 53 -14.45 -11.85 2.35
CA PHE A 53 -14.07 -10.44 2.32
C PHE A 53 -13.26 -10.10 1.07
N PRO A 54 -13.53 -8.97 0.40
CA PRO A 54 -12.71 -8.50 -0.69
C PRO A 54 -11.35 -7.98 -0.17
N ILE A 55 -10.38 -7.94 -1.07
CA ILE A 55 -9.09 -7.29 -0.82
C ILE A 55 -9.04 -5.96 -1.56
N VAL A 56 -8.67 -4.89 -0.86
CA VAL A 56 -8.39 -3.56 -1.44
C VAL A 56 -6.88 -3.39 -1.52
N LEU A 57 -6.34 -3.24 -2.72
CA LEU A 57 -4.92 -3.04 -3.00
C LEU A 57 -4.64 -1.54 -3.14
N VAL A 58 -3.74 -1.03 -2.29
CA VAL A 58 -3.37 0.38 -2.22
C VAL A 58 -1.89 0.53 -2.57
N HIS A 59 -1.61 1.24 -3.65
CA HIS A 59 -0.27 1.39 -4.21
C HIS A 59 0.66 2.28 -3.36
N GLY A 60 1.96 2.13 -3.58
CA GLY A 60 3.04 2.86 -2.94
C GLY A 60 3.15 4.33 -3.35
N GLY A 61 4.23 4.96 -2.94
CA GLY A 61 4.50 6.37 -3.22
C GLY A 61 4.85 6.65 -4.66
N GLY A 62 4.18 7.65 -5.25
CA GLY A 62 4.44 8.09 -6.62
C GLY A 62 3.98 7.13 -7.71
N PHE A 63 3.58 5.91 -7.38
CA PHE A 63 3.04 4.94 -8.34
C PHE A 63 1.52 5.05 -8.47
N GLN A 64 0.87 4.05 -9.01
CA GLN A 64 -0.57 3.98 -9.26
C GLN A 64 -1.03 2.51 -9.18
N GLY A 65 -2.32 2.26 -9.27
CA GLY A 65 -2.88 0.91 -9.14
C GLY A 65 -2.30 -0.13 -10.10
N SER A 66 -1.69 0.30 -11.20
CA SER A 66 -1.00 -0.60 -12.13
C SER A 66 0.14 -1.40 -11.51
N GLU A 67 0.66 -0.99 -10.35
CA GLU A 67 1.69 -1.77 -9.64
C GLU A 67 1.23 -3.18 -9.25
N TRP A 68 -0.08 -3.40 -9.19
CA TRP A 68 -0.67 -4.67 -8.79
C TRP A 68 -1.07 -5.59 -9.95
N PHE A 69 -1.09 -5.07 -11.22
CA PHE A 69 -1.64 -5.82 -12.34
C PHE A 69 -0.65 -6.78 -12.98
N ASP A 70 0.48 -6.27 -13.43
CA ASP A 70 1.54 -7.05 -14.07
C ASP A 70 2.89 -6.69 -13.47
N THR A 71 3.81 -7.66 -13.49
CA THR A 71 5.22 -7.40 -13.17
C THR A 71 5.93 -6.74 -14.36
N PRO A 72 7.08 -6.07 -14.18
CA PRO A 72 7.81 -5.40 -15.27
C PRO A 72 8.21 -6.34 -16.41
N ASP A 73 8.38 -7.63 -16.15
CA ASP A 73 8.66 -8.66 -17.15
C ASP A 73 7.39 -9.30 -17.75
N GLY A 74 6.21 -8.75 -17.43
CA GLY A 74 4.92 -9.09 -18.03
C GLY A 74 4.25 -10.34 -17.45
N ARG A 75 4.71 -10.87 -16.33
CA ARG A 75 3.98 -11.91 -15.57
C ARG A 75 2.77 -11.31 -14.87
N PRO A 76 1.75 -12.12 -14.51
CA PRO A 76 0.64 -11.68 -13.69
C PRO A 76 1.12 -11.14 -12.33
N GLY A 77 0.60 -9.96 -11.93
CA GLY A 77 0.84 -9.41 -10.61
C GLY A 77 -0.14 -9.92 -9.55
N TRP A 78 0.01 -9.42 -8.33
CA TRP A 78 -0.75 -9.90 -7.18
C TRP A 78 -2.25 -9.70 -7.29
N ALA A 79 -2.73 -8.66 -7.99
CA ALA A 79 -4.18 -8.49 -8.21
C ALA A 79 -4.78 -9.71 -8.91
N GLN A 80 -4.12 -10.20 -9.97
CA GLN A 80 -4.56 -11.39 -10.68
C GLN A 80 -4.48 -12.66 -9.81
N ARG A 81 -3.35 -12.83 -9.07
CA ARG A 81 -3.14 -14.01 -8.22
C ARG A 81 -4.17 -14.10 -7.08
N LEU A 82 -4.55 -12.97 -6.51
CA LEU A 82 -5.59 -12.90 -5.49
C LEU A 82 -6.97 -13.26 -6.05
N VAL A 83 -7.27 -12.83 -7.28
CA VAL A 83 -8.51 -13.25 -7.97
C VAL A 83 -8.49 -14.77 -8.22
N GLU A 84 -7.37 -15.33 -8.65
CA GLU A 84 -7.18 -16.78 -8.82
C GLU A 84 -7.31 -17.55 -7.50
N ALA A 85 -6.92 -16.92 -6.36
CA ALA A 85 -7.12 -17.45 -5.01
C ALA A 85 -8.58 -17.31 -4.49
N GLY A 86 -9.48 -16.76 -5.31
CA GLY A 86 -10.91 -16.69 -5.01
C GLY A 86 -11.41 -15.42 -4.34
N TYR A 87 -10.60 -14.37 -4.26
CA TYR A 87 -11.01 -13.07 -3.74
C TYR A 87 -11.69 -12.20 -4.81
N ALA A 88 -12.63 -11.38 -4.40
CA ALA A 88 -12.91 -10.14 -5.11
C ALA A 88 -11.81 -9.13 -4.77
N VAL A 89 -11.22 -8.50 -5.78
CA VAL A 89 -10.07 -7.59 -5.63
C VAL A 89 -10.46 -6.22 -6.15
N LEU A 90 -10.15 -5.20 -5.36
CA LEU A 90 -10.30 -3.80 -5.74
C LEU A 90 -8.92 -3.15 -5.76
N VAL A 91 -8.57 -2.54 -6.87
CA VAL A 91 -7.32 -1.80 -7.03
C VAL A 91 -7.66 -0.33 -7.09
N VAL A 92 -7.09 0.46 -6.19
CA VAL A 92 -7.33 1.90 -6.14
C VAL A 92 -6.17 2.68 -6.72
N ASP A 93 -6.47 3.79 -7.39
CA ASP A 93 -5.51 4.86 -7.60
C ASP A 93 -5.78 5.90 -6.50
N ARG A 94 -4.81 6.12 -5.60
CA ARG A 94 -4.94 7.11 -4.53
C ARG A 94 -5.26 8.50 -5.10
N PRO A 95 -5.96 9.39 -4.36
CA PRO A 95 -6.24 10.74 -4.82
C PRO A 95 -5.01 11.44 -5.44
N GLY A 96 -5.19 11.96 -6.65
CA GLY A 96 -4.13 12.64 -7.39
C GLY A 96 -3.09 11.76 -8.08
N HIS A 97 -3.26 10.43 -8.03
CA HIS A 97 -2.39 9.46 -8.70
C HIS A 97 -3.14 8.74 -9.82
N GLY A 98 -2.42 8.29 -10.83
CA GLY A 98 -2.94 7.46 -11.92
C GLY A 98 -4.20 8.04 -12.56
N ARG A 99 -5.29 7.29 -12.50
CA ARG A 99 -6.61 7.68 -13.05
C ARG A 99 -7.43 8.57 -12.11
N SER A 100 -6.99 8.77 -10.86
CA SER A 100 -7.64 9.68 -9.92
C SER A 100 -7.29 11.13 -10.25
N PRO A 101 -8.25 11.97 -10.69
CA PRO A 101 -7.96 13.32 -11.17
C PRO A 101 -7.28 14.18 -10.11
N PHE A 102 -6.28 14.93 -10.54
CA PHE A 102 -5.58 15.94 -9.75
C PHE A 102 -5.88 17.35 -10.26
N HIS A 103 -6.05 18.27 -9.31
CA HIS A 103 -6.03 19.70 -9.60
C HIS A 103 -5.43 20.48 -8.44
N VAL A 104 -4.42 21.27 -8.73
CA VAL A 104 -3.66 22.03 -7.71
C VAL A 104 -4.53 22.91 -6.84
N ASP A 105 -5.56 23.53 -7.44
CA ASP A 105 -6.44 24.46 -6.73
C ASP A 105 -7.35 23.79 -5.68
N THR A 106 -7.57 22.50 -5.79
CA THR A 106 -8.42 21.75 -4.85
C THR A 106 -7.63 20.81 -3.95
N MET A 107 -6.43 20.39 -4.38
CA MET A 107 -5.63 19.39 -3.68
C MET A 107 -4.30 19.92 -3.14
N GLY A 108 -3.91 21.15 -3.50
CA GLY A 108 -2.61 21.70 -3.14
C GLY A 108 -1.50 21.32 -4.13
N GLN A 109 -0.26 21.63 -3.78
CA GLN A 109 0.89 21.39 -4.64
C GLN A 109 1.30 19.92 -4.64
N MET A 110 1.87 19.48 -5.75
CA MET A 110 2.67 18.25 -5.79
C MET A 110 4.13 18.57 -5.43
N GLY A 111 4.81 17.58 -4.88
CA GLY A 111 6.25 17.59 -4.68
C GLY A 111 7.03 17.46 -5.99
N PRO A 112 8.34 17.26 -5.92
CA PRO A 112 9.17 17.09 -7.11
C PRO A 112 8.78 15.82 -7.89
N PRO A 113 9.04 15.78 -9.20
CA PRO A 113 8.84 14.57 -9.99
C PRO A 113 9.73 13.44 -9.48
N PHE A 114 9.25 12.22 -9.64
CA PHE A 114 10.04 11.03 -9.28
C PHE A 114 11.21 10.87 -10.27
N SER A 115 12.43 10.78 -9.76
CA SER A 115 13.63 10.67 -10.60
C SER A 115 14.12 9.23 -10.75
N TYR A 116 14.91 8.97 -11.79
CA TYR A 116 15.60 7.68 -11.99
C TYR A 116 16.50 7.35 -10.80
N GLU A 117 17.18 8.34 -10.22
CA GLU A 117 18.04 8.18 -9.05
C GLU A 117 17.24 7.77 -7.82
N ASN A 118 16.04 8.31 -7.65
CA ASN A 118 15.11 7.87 -6.60
C ASN A 118 14.68 6.41 -6.81
N GLY A 119 14.30 6.05 -8.03
CA GLY A 119 13.97 4.67 -8.39
C GLY A 119 15.12 3.72 -8.09
N ARG A 120 16.33 4.05 -8.54
CA ARG A 120 17.53 3.25 -8.26
C ARG A 120 17.79 3.11 -6.75
N ARG A 121 17.71 4.20 -5.99
CA ARG A 121 17.95 4.18 -4.54
C ARG A 121 16.93 3.33 -3.79
N ILE A 122 15.67 3.33 -4.20
CA ILE A 122 14.58 2.62 -3.52
C ILE A 122 14.61 1.14 -3.86
N TYR A 123 14.76 0.80 -5.15
CA TYR A 123 14.59 -0.57 -5.64
C TYR A 123 15.89 -1.33 -5.88
N PHE A 124 17.03 -0.64 -5.97
CA PHE A 124 18.34 -1.25 -6.26
C PHE A 124 19.37 -0.83 -5.23
N PRO A 125 19.31 -1.35 -3.99
CA PRO A 125 20.25 -0.97 -2.94
C PRO A 125 21.68 -1.35 -3.33
N ILE A 126 22.56 -0.35 -3.46
CA ILE A 126 23.94 -0.51 -3.91
C ILE A 126 24.73 -1.42 -2.96
N ASP A 127 24.52 -1.26 -1.66
CA ASP A 127 25.24 -2.01 -0.62
C ASP A 127 24.84 -3.49 -0.57
N ALA A 128 23.71 -3.85 -1.17
CA ALA A 128 23.17 -5.20 -1.20
C ALA A 128 23.05 -5.77 -2.63
N ALA A 129 23.66 -5.14 -3.63
CA ALA A 129 23.49 -5.48 -5.04
C ALA A 129 23.80 -6.95 -5.37
N SER A 130 24.78 -7.58 -4.69
CA SER A 130 25.11 -8.99 -4.89
C SER A 130 24.08 -9.96 -4.28
N ALA A 131 23.31 -9.52 -3.29
CA ALA A 131 22.26 -10.30 -2.64
C ALA A 131 20.89 -10.08 -3.29
N HIS A 132 20.66 -8.94 -3.99
CA HIS A 132 19.44 -8.65 -4.71
C HIS A 132 19.40 -9.39 -6.06
N THR A 133 18.82 -10.57 -6.06
CA THR A 133 18.86 -11.50 -7.20
C THR A 133 17.53 -11.68 -7.91
N GLN A 134 16.45 -11.06 -7.40
CA GLN A 134 15.09 -11.32 -7.89
C GLN A 134 14.54 -10.22 -8.79
N TRP A 135 15.29 -9.15 -9.06
CA TRP A 135 14.80 -8.09 -9.95
C TRP A 135 14.69 -8.59 -11.40
N PRO A 136 13.58 -8.30 -12.13
CA PRO A 136 13.27 -8.95 -13.39
C PRO A 136 14.06 -8.42 -14.61
N PHE A 137 14.83 -7.34 -14.46
CA PHE A 137 15.70 -6.81 -15.53
C PHE A 137 17.03 -6.28 -14.98
N SER A 138 18.01 -6.13 -15.85
CA SER A 138 19.30 -5.52 -15.46
C SER A 138 19.13 -4.02 -15.19
N THR A 139 19.77 -3.53 -14.12
CA THR A 139 19.81 -2.09 -13.81
C THR A 139 20.50 -1.25 -14.90
N ASP A 140 21.27 -1.89 -15.81
CA ASP A 140 21.92 -1.28 -16.96
C ASP A 140 21.02 -1.29 -18.21
N ASP A 141 19.85 -1.95 -18.16
CA ASP A 141 18.84 -1.90 -19.23
C ASP A 141 18.03 -0.60 -19.12
N GLU A 142 18.52 0.44 -19.85
CA GLU A 142 17.91 1.76 -19.83
C GLU A 142 16.45 1.72 -20.34
N ALA A 143 16.14 0.89 -21.33
CA ALA A 143 14.78 0.79 -21.87
C ALA A 143 13.79 0.20 -20.84
N ALA A 144 14.21 -0.83 -20.10
CA ALA A 144 13.40 -1.39 -19.04
C ALA A 144 13.27 -0.43 -17.84
N MET A 145 14.31 0.37 -17.57
CA MET A 145 14.22 1.45 -16.58
C MET A 145 13.27 2.56 -17.02
N ASP A 146 13.28 2.94 -18.29
CA ASP A 146 12.34 3.94 -18.85
C ASP A 146 10.89 3.47 -18.69
N ASP A 147 10.59 2.22 -19.04
CA ASP A 147 9.26 1.63 -18.89
C ASP A 147 8.83 1.60 -17.40
N PHE A 148 9.72 1.21 -16.50
CA PHE A 148 9.44 1.14 -15.07
C PHE A 148 9.19 2.53 -14.46
N ILE A 149 10.05 3.51 -14.76
CA ILE A 149 9.93 4.88 -14.23
C ILE A 149 8.75 5.63 -14.86
N ALA A 150 8.32 5.30 -16.08
CA ALA A 150 7.17 5.93 -16.72
C ALA A 150 5.86 5.77 -15.92
N GLY A 151 5.76 4.75 -15.06
CA GLY A 151 4.62 4.55 -14.16
C GLY A 151 4.56 5.50 -12.95
N TYR A 152 5.66 6.25 -12.68
CA TYR A 152 5.79 7.10 -11.51
C TYR A 152 5.39 8.54 -11.76
N GLY A 153 4.77 9.14 -10.75
CA GLY A 153 4.46 10.57 -10.67
C GLY A 153 4.96 11.18 -9.36
N PRO A 154 4.75 12.49 -9.15
CA PRO A 154 5.08 13.13 -7.89
C PRO A 154 4.12 12.68 -6.77
N LEU A 155 4.59 12.77 -5.53
CA LEU A 155 3.74 12.70 -4.35
C LEU A 155 3.12 14.08 -4.06
N PRO A 156 1.95 14.17 -3.37
CA PRO A 156 1.50 15.43 -2.81
C PRO A 156 2.55 16.02 -1.87
N ALA A 157 2.76 17.35 -1.94
CA ALA A 157 3.77 18.02 -1.12
C ALA A 157 3.44 18.07 0.38
N ASP A 158 2.15 17.98 0.71
CA ASP A 158 1.65 17.90 2.09
C ASP A 158 1.31 16.44 2.43
N LEU A 159 2.21 15.79 3.17
CA LEU A 159 2.07 14.39 3.53
C LEU A 159 0.87 14.16 4.46
N GLU A 160 0.63 15.06 5.43
CA GLU A 160 -0.51 14.96 6.35
C GLU A 160 -1.83 15.01 5.58
N ALA A 161 -2.01 16.05 4.75
CA ALA A 161 -3.21 16.20 3.94
C ALA A 161 -3.41 15.05 2.95
N SER A 162 -2.32 14.50 2.39
CA SER A 162 -2.36 13.33 1.50
C SER A 162 -2.86 12.08 2.22
N GLN A 163 -2.27 11.75 3.37
CA GLN A 163 -2.67 10.59 4.16
C GLN A 163 -4.09 10.71 4.69
N ASP A 164 -4.49 11.92 5.11
CA ASP A 164 -5.84 12.24 5.54
C ASP A 164 -6.86 11.99 4.42
N MET A 165 -6.56 12.47 3.22
CA MET A 165 -7.41 12.29 2.04
C MET A 165 -7.49 10.81 1.61
N ASP A 166 -6.37 10.09 1.56
CA ASP A 166 -6.34 8.66 1.25
C ASP A 166 -7.25 7.87 2.18
N ALA A 167 -7.10 8.10 3.50
CA ALA A 167 -7.87 7.40 4.51
C ALA A 167 -9.37 7.74 4.45
N ASP A 168 -9.74 8.99 4.14
CA ASP A 168 -11.14 9.35 3.92
C ASP A 168 -11.74 8.62 2.70
N ARG A 169 -10.99 8.52 1.59
CA ARG A 169 -11.49 7.82 0.39
C ARG A 169 -11.57 6.33 0.60
N LEU A 170 -10.61 5.73 1.28
CA LEU A 170 -10.68 4.32 1.66
C LEU A 170 -11.83 4.05 2.63
N ALA A 171 -12.07 4.93 3.61
CA ALA A 171 -13.21 4.83 4.51
C ALA A 171 -14.57 4.88 3.77
N ARG A 172 -14.73 5.81 2.81
CA ARG A 172 -15.92 5.87 1.95
C ARG A 172 -16.03 4.67 1.01
N LEU A 173 -14.92 4.11 0.58
CA LEU A 173 -14.93 2.85 -0.18
C LEU A 173 -15.50 1.72 0.68
N LEU A 174 -15.03 1.57 1.93
CA LEU A 174 -15.57 0.58 2.88
C LEU A 174 -17.05 0.80 3.16
N ASP A 175 -17.51 2.06 3.30
CA ASP A 175 -18.95 2.38 3.44
C ASP A 175 -19.79 1.86 2.25
N ARG A 176 -19.19 1.76 1.06
CA ARG A 176 -19.84 1.29 -0.15
C ARG A 176 -19.81 -0.22 -0.32
N ILE A 177 -18.68 -0.86 0.00
CA ILE A 177 -18.46 -2.28 -0.30
C ILE A 177 -18.65 -3.20 0.91
N GLY A 178 -18.72 -2.65 2.13
CA GLY A 178 -18.66 -3.38 3.39
C GLY A 178 -17.24 -3.70 3.86
N PRO A 179 -17.11 -4.54 4.90
CA PRO A 179 -15.82 -4.91 5.46
C PRO A 179 -14.88 -5.54 4.45
N ALA A 180 -13.58 -5.16 4.52
CA ALA A 180 -12.55 -5.62 3.59
C ALA A 180 -11.19 -5.82 4.27
N ILE A 181 -10.32 -6.54 3.60
CA ILE A 181 -8.89 -6.64 3.91
C ILE A 181 -8.18 -5.52 3.14
N LEU A 182 -7.28 -4.78 3.78
CA LEU A 182 -6.42 -3.82 3.11
C LEU A 182 -5.05 -4.44 2.88
N LEU A 183 -4.56 -4.35 1.65
CA LEU A 183 -3.20 -4.71 1.30
C LEU A 183 -2.52 -3.44 0.79
N THR A 184 -1.54 -2.94 1.53
CA THR A 184 -0.86 -1.67 1.29
C THR A 184 0.61 -1.91 0.95
N HIS A 185 1.19 -1.05 0.12
CA HIS A 185 2.61 -1.10 -0.20
C HIS A 185 3.29 0.23 0.15
N SER A 186 4.45 0.16 0.79
CA SER A 186 5.34 1.32 0.97
C SER A 186 4.64 2.52 1.63
N ALA A 187 4.57 3.65 0.93
CA ALA A 187 3.98 4.91 1.41
C ALA A 187 2.48 4.86 1.72
N SER A 188 1.77 3.81 1.32
CA SER A 188 0.35 3.64 1.66
C SER A 188 0.11 2.89 2.99
N GLY A 189 1.16 2.39 3.66
CA GLY A 189 1.03 1.80 5.00
C GLY A 189 0.26 2.71 5.96
N PRO A 190 0.67 3.99 6.14
CA PRO A 190 -0.06 4.96 6.96
C PRO A 190 -1.54 5.13 6.62
N SER A 191 -1.89 5.08 5.33
CA SER A 191 -3.29 5.18 4.89
C SER A 191 -4.12 3.99 5.37
N GLY A 192 -3.50 2.79 5.48
CA GLY A 192 -4.14 1.60 6.07
C GLY A 192 -4.46 1.78 7.56
N TRP A 193 -3.49 2.28 8.34
CA TRP A 193 -3.66 2.57 9.77
C TRP A 193 -4.77 3.59 10.01
N LEU A 194 -4.74 4.71 9.31
CA LEU A 194 -5.74 5.78 9.40
C LEU A 194 -7.13 5.30 8.97
N THR A 195 -7.22 4.43 7.96
CA THR A 195 -8.50 3.87 7.51
C THR A 195 -9.12 2.98 8.59
N ALA A 196 -8.32 2.15 9.25
CA ALA A 196 -8.78 1.32 10.36
C ALA A 196 -9.27 2.16 11.54
N ASP A 197 -8.57 3.25 11.86
CA ASP A 197 -8.99 4.20 12.89
C ASP A 197 -10.32 4.89 12.56
N ARG A 198 -10.54 5.25 11.29
CA ARG A 198 -11.79 5.90 10.82
C ARG A 198 -13.00 4.98 10.71
N ARG A 199 -12.76 3.70 10.47
CA ARG A 199 -13.82 2.69 10.30
C ARG A 199 -13.54 1.45 11.14
N PRO A 200 -13.62 1.61 12.48
CA PRO A 200 -13.42 0.48 13.39
C PRO A 200 -14.33 -0.70 13.02
N GLY A 201 -13.74 -1.90 12.92
CA GLY A 201 -14.43 -3.13 12.58
C GLY A 201 -14.80 -3.31 11.10
N GLN A 202 -14.51 -2.35 10.22
CA GLN A 202 -14.67 -2.54 8.77
C GLN A 202 -13.37 -2.94 8.08
N VAL A 203 -12.22 -2.66 8.66
CA VAL A 203 -10.94 -3.25 8.23
C VAL A 203 -10.78 -4.56 8.97
N ILE A 204 -10.87 -5.67 8.23
CA ILE A 204 -10.84 -7.02 8.80
C ILE A 204 -9.41 -7.45 9.14
N ALA A 205 -8.46 -7.09 8.28
CA ALA A 205 -7.03 -7.30 8.47
C ALA A 205 -6.26 -6.30 7.59
N ILE A 206 -4.99 -6.07 7.93
CA ILE A 206 -4.08 -5.30 7.09
C ILE A 206 -2.86 -6.16 6.78
N VAL A 207 -2.52 -6.24 5.50
CA VAL A 207 -1.22 -6.73 5.02
C VAL A 207 -0.44 -5.53 4.53
N ALA A 208 0.62 -5.17 5.23
CA ALA A 208 1.47 -4.04 4.87
C ALA A 208 2.80 -4.55 4.32
N VAL A 209 2.98 -4.37 3.02
CA VAL A 209 4.21 -4.76 2.31
C VAL A 209 5.19 -3.62 2.41
N GLU A 210 6.33 -3.84 3.09
CA GLU A 210 7.41 -2.88 3.20
C GLU A 210 6.93 -1.46 3.57
N PRO A 211 6.10 -1.29 4.62
CA PRO A 211 5.43 -0.03 4.89
C PRO A 211 6.40 1.09 5.25
N MET A 212 5.99 2.33 4.93
CA MET A 212 6.70 3.54 5.32
C MET A 212 6.92 3.61 6.84
N GLY A 213 8.13 3.90 7.24
CA GLY A 213 8.58 4.03 8.63
C GLY A 213 10.06 4.39 8.72
N PRO A 214 10.69 4.24 9.88
CA PRO A 214 10.15 3.80 11.17
C PRO A 214 9.17 4.80 11.82
N PRO A 215 8.58 4.48 12.99
CA PRO A 215 7.79 5.48 13.73
C PRO A 215 8.55 6.78 13.93
N PHE A 216 7.84 7.91 13.78
CA PHE A 216 8.39 9.27 13.86
C PHE A 216 9.47 9.62 12.82
N ALA A 217 9.53 8.86 11.72
CA ALA A 217 10.48 9.16 10.65
C ALA A 217 10.26 10.56 10.09
N ASP A 218 11.36 11.27 9.86
CA ASP A 218 11.42 12.47 9.03
C ASP A 218 12.04 12.07 7.68
N ILE A 219 11.22 12.11 6.63
CA ILE A 219 11.59 11.59 5.31
C ILE A 219 11.90 12.79 4.40
N PRO A 220 13.16 12.99 3.99
CA PRO A 220 13.55 14.14 3.18
C PRO A 220 12.68 14.32 1.92
N ASN A 221 12.18 15.54 1.71
CA ASN A 221 11.31 15.93 0.59
C ASN A 221 9.94 15.27 0.54
N ILE A 222 9.56 14.51 1.57
CA ILE A 222 8.25 13.83 1.66
C ILE A 222 7.45 14.35 2.85
N GLY A 223 8.06 14.39 4.05
CA GLY A 223 7.43 14.84 5.29
C GLY A 223 7.68 13.90 6.46
N SER A 224 7.09 14.23 7.59
CA SER A 224 7.35 13.54 8.86
C SER A 224 6.13 12.78 9.37
N LEU A 225 6.37 11.61 9.97
CA LEU A 225 5.35 10.79 10.62
C LEU A 225 5.14 11.28 12.07
N ASN A 226 4.60 12.49 12.24
CA ASN A 226 4.55 13.18 13.53
C ASN A 226 3.65 12.52 14.58
N TRP A 227 2.73 11.64 14.16
CA TRP A 227 1.79 10.93 15.03
C TRP A 227 2.18 9.45 15.23
N GLY A 228 3.46 9.15 15.22
CA GLY A 228 4.00 7.81 15.30
C GLY A 228 4.18 7.18 13.94
N LEU A 229 3.23 6.37 13.50
CA LEU A 229 3.25 5.72 12.18
C LEU A 229 2.52 6.49 11.08
N THR A 230 2.04 7.70 11.37
CA THR A 230 1.27 8.53 10.45
C THR A 230 1.69 9.99 10.51
N ALA A 231 1.49 10.72 9.41
CA ALA A 231 1.60 12.17 9.38
C ALA A 231 0.30 12.84 9.85
N ALA A 232 -0.86 12.27 9.49
CA ALA A 232 -2.16 12.70 9.97
C ALA A 232 -2.49 12.11 11.35
N PRO A 233 -3.31 12.78 12.17
CA PRO A 233 -3.66 12.33 13.52
C PRO A 233 -4.36 10.98 13.57
N LEU A 234 -4.00 10.17 14.59
CA LEU A 234 -4.72 8.97 15.03
C LEU A 234 -5.52 9.26 16.30
N THR A 235 -6.59 8.48 16.52
CA THR A 235 -7.41 8.56 17.74
C THR A 235 -6.78 7.72 18.84
N PHE A 236 -6.17 8.37 19.83
CA PHE A 236 -5.56 7.70 20.99
C PHE A 236 -6.49 7.61 22.20
N ASP A 237 -6.28 6.59 23.04
CA ASP A 237 -6.86 6.47 24.37
C ASP A 237 -5.76 6.17 25.42
N PRO A 238 -5.48 7.08 26.35
CA PRO A 238 -6.11 8.39 26.54
C PRO A 238 -5.86 9.36 25.37
N PRO A 239 -6.80 10.32 25.14
CA PRO A 239 -6.70 11.24 24.01
C PRO A 239 -5.38 12.03 23.99
N ARG A 240 -4.86 12.23 22.77
CA ARG A 240 -3.71 13.10 22.48
C ARG A 240 -4.17 14.22 21.54
N THR A 241 -3.79 15.44 21.85
CA THR A 241 -4.28 16.63 21.13
C THR A 241 -3.21 17.28 20.25
N SER A 242 -1.94 16.84 20.39
CA SER A 242 -0.84 17.31 19.57
C SER A 242 0.18 16.21 19.29
N CYS A 243 0.92 16.35 18.21
CA CYS A 243 2.03 15.45 17.88
C CYS A 243 3.13 15.46 18.94
N GLU A 244 3.35 16.61 19.62
CA GLU A 244 4.32 16.71 20.73
C GLU A 244 3.93 15.80 21.91
N GLU A 245 2.64 15.72 22.24
CA GLU A 245 2.14 14.81 23.29
C GLU A 245 2.38 13.35 22.90
N VAL A 246 2.25 12.99 21.62
CA VAL A 246 2.50 11.63 21.12
C VAL A 246 4.00 11.32 21.16
N GLN A 247 4.84 12.22 20.67
CA GLN A 247 6.29 12.04 20.61
C GLN A 247 6.94 11.89 22.00
N ASN A 248 6.40 12.59 23.01
CA ASN A 248 6.91 12.56 24.38
C ASN A 248 6.26 11.47 25.26
N ALA A 249 5.24 10.76 24.75
CA ALA A 249 4.54 9.73 25.51
C ALA A 249 5.34 8.42 25.55
N PRO A 250 5.30 7.68 26.68
CA PRO A 250 5.78 6.30 26.70
C PRO A 250 5.00 5.45 25.69
N LEU A 251 5.67 4.67 24.87
CA LEU A 251 5.07 3.85 23.81
C LEU A 251 3.87 3.02 24.30
N ALA A 252 3.98 2.40 25.48
CA ALA A 252 2.91 1.59 26.07
C ALA A 252 1.60 2.37 26.37
N THR A 253 1.62 3.70 26.33
CA THR A 253 0.45 4.57 26.52
C THR A 253 -0.17 5.07 25.22
N LEU A 254 0.41 4.73 24.08
CA LEU A 254 -0.08 5.12 22.76
C LEU A 254 -1.07 4.08 22.21
N ARG A 255 -2.20 3.91 22.91
CA ARG A 255 -3.26 2.98 22.52
C ARG A 255 -4.16 3.62 21.49
N VAL A 256 -4.52 2.85 20.44
CA VAL A 256 -5.50 3.23 19.43
C VAL A 256 -6.67 2.25 19.54
N PRO A 257 -7.86 2.69 20.02
CA PRO A 257 -8.99 1.78 20.27
C PRO A 257 -9.40 0.94 19.07
N ALA A 258 -9.32 1.51 17.88
CA ALA A 258 -9.65 0.84 16.63
C ALA A 258 -8.67 -0.30 16.25
N PHE A 259 -7.48 -0.33 16.85
CA PHE A 259 -6.48 -1.37 16.57
C PHE A 259 -6.59 -2.59 17.48
N VAL A 260 -7.42 -2.51 18.54
CA VAL A 260 -7.51 -3.61 19.51
C VAL A 260 -7.92 -4.91 18.81
N ASN A 261 -7.00 -5.89 18.85
CA ASN A 261 -7.11 -7.19 18.18
C ASN A 261 -7.22 -7.15 16.65
N LEU A 262 -6.98 -6.01 15.99
CA LEU A 262 -6.91 -5.94 14.54
C LEU A 262 -5.69 -6.75 14.04
N PRO A 263 -5.90 -7.79 13.20
CA PRO A 263 -4.79 -8.54 12.63
C PRO A 263 -4.01 -7.68 11.64
N ILE A 264 -2.70 -7.57 11.84
CA ILE A 264 -1.81 -6.82 10.96
C ILE A 264 -0.57 -7.65 10.67
N LEU A 265 -0.33 -7.92 9.38
CA LEU A 265 0.90 -8.55 8.89
C LEU A 265 1.82 -7.49 8.30
N ILE A 266 3.05 -7.43 8.80
CA ILE A 266 4.12 -6.65 8.18
C ILE A 266 4.98 -7.63 7.37
N LEU A 267 4.99 -7.45 6.05
CA LEU A 267 5.80 -8.25 5.14
C LEU A 267 7.08 -7.50 4.79
N THR A 268 8.23 -8.15 4.96
CA THR A 268 9.53 -7.52 4.68
C THR A 268 10.46 -8.45 3.91
N ALA A 269 11.28 -7.84 3.06
CA ALA A 269 12.26 -8.50 2.19
C ALA A 269 13.65 -8.54 2.83
N GLU A 270 14.56 -9.35 2.24
CA GLU A 270 15.93 -9.55 2.74
C GLU A 270 16.82 -8.32 2.56
N VAL A 271 16.81 -7.75 1.35
CA VAL A 271 17.77 -6.73 0.92
C VAL A 271 17.12 -5.34 0.75
N SER A 272 15.96 -5.14 1.35
CA SER A 272 15.27 -3.86 1.29
C SER A 272 15.85 -2.84 2.27
N ASN A 273 15.98 -1.59 1.82
CA ASN A 273 16.31 -0.47 2.70
C ASN A 273 15.21 -0.18 3.74
N PHE A 274 14.00 -0.72 3.54
CA PHE A 274 12.85 -0.56 4.45
C PHE A 274 12.79 -1.65 5.52
N ALA A 275 13.53 -2.75 5.34
CA ALA A 275 13.50 -3.89 6.26
C ALA A 275 13.82 -3.49 7.71
N ALA A 276 14.77 -2.56 7.91
CA ALA A 276 15.14 -2.08 9.24
C ALA A 276 14.02 -1.35 9.99
N ALA A 277 13.01 -0.82 9.28
CA ALA A 277 11.85 -0.16 9.87
C ALA A 277 10.80 -1.15 10.39
N SER A 278 10.81 -2.40 9.93
CA SER A 278 9.74 -3.38 10.17
C SER A 278 9.56 -3.73 11.65
N VAL A 279 10.66 -3.99 12.37
CA VAL A 279 10.58 -4.31 13.81
C VAL A 279 10.03 -3.14 14.64
N PRO A 280 10.54 -1.89 14.52
CA PRO A 280 9.95 -0.73 15.19
C PRO A 280 8.47 -0.50 14.84
N ILE A 281 8.05 -0.78 13.60
CA ILE A 281 6.64 -0.67 13.20
C ILE A 281 5.79 -1.71 13.93
N VAL A 282 6.22 -2.96 13.97
CA VAL A 282 5.52 -4.05 14.71
C VAL A 282 5.40 -3.71 16.19
N GLU A 283 6.48 -3.24 16.83
CA GLU A 283 6.46 -2.84 18.24
C GLU A 283 5.46 -1.71 18.49
N HIS A 284 5.42 -0.70 17.62
CA HIS A 284 4.51 0.43 17.75
C HIS A 284 3.04 0.02 17.58
N LEU A 285 2.72 -0.78 16.56
CA LEU A 285 1.38 -1.30 16.32
C LEU A 285 0.90 -2.23 17.44
N SER A 286 1.79 -3.09 17.94
CA SER A 286 1.49 -3.97 19.06
C SER A 286 1.20 -3.17 20.34
N ALA A 287 1.99 -2.14 20.63
CA ALA A 287 1.73 -1.22 21.74
C ALA A 287 0.41 -0.48 21.57
N ALA A 288 0.05 -0.11 20.35
CA ALA A 288 -1.23 0.50 20.02
C ALA A 288 -2.43 -0.45 20.19
N GLY A 289 -2.20 -1.75 20.28
CA GLY A 289 -3.22 -2.78 20.58
C GLY A 289 -3.50 -3.77 19.46
N ALA A 290 -2.82 -3.64 18.31
CA ALA A 290 -3.00 -4.54 17.17
C ALA A 290 -2.43 -5.94 17.44
N ALA A 291 -3.00 -6.95 16.79
CA ALA A 291 -2.46 -8.30 16.72
C ALA A 291 -1.48 -8.35 15.52
N THR A 292 -0.23 -7.95 15.78
CA THR A 292 0.79 -7.80 14.74
C THR A 292 1.69 -9.00 14.58
N GLU A 293 1.99 -9.35 13.35
CA GLU A 293 2.98 -10.36 12.97
C GLU A 293 3.99 -9.77 11.98
N LEU A 294 5.25 -10.18 12.09
CA LEU A 294 6.30 -9.89 11.11
C LEU A 294 6.54 -11.13 10.27
N LEU A 295 6.36 -11.00 8.97
CA LEU A 295 6.72 -12.02 7.99
C LEU A 295 7.97 -11.54 7.24
N HIS A 296 9.11 -12.09 7.63
CA HIS A 296 10.38 -11.86 6.96
C HIS A 296 10.58 -12.97 5.93
N LEU A 297 10.64 -12.62 4.64
CA LEU A 297 10.66 -13.59 3.55
C LEU A 297 11.74 -14.67 3.66
N PRO A 298 12.99 -14.36 4.08
CA PRO A 298 14.03 -15.38 4.30
C PRO A 298 13.65 -16.49 5.30
N ASP A 299 12.84 -16.19 6.32
CA ASP A 299 12.39 -17.19 7.31
C ASP A 299 11.46 -18.23 6.67
N HIS A 300 10.96 -17.94 5.47
CA HIS A 300 10.15 -18.82 4.64
C HIS A 300 10.92 -19.40 3.45
N GLY A 301 12.27 -19.22 3.40
CA GLY A 301 13.12 -19.70 2.32
C GLY A 301 13.03 -18.87 1.04
N ILE A 302 12.48 -17.65 1.10
CA ILE A 302 12.31 -16.73 -0.03
C ILE A 302 13.34 -15.62 0.11
N CYS A 303 14.40 -15.69 -0.70
CA CYS A 303 15.58 -14.84 -0.57
C CYS A 303 15.84 -14.01 -1.83
N GLY A 304 16.67 -12.98 -1.69
CA GLY A 304 17.12 -12.13 -2.78
C GLY A 304 16.16 -11.03 -3.18
N ASN A 305 15.12 -10.80 -2.39
CA ASN A 305 14.10 -9.78 -2.65
C ASN A 305 14.48 -8.43 -2.02
N GLY A 306 14.17 -7.35 -2.75
CA GLY A 306 14.24 -5.97 -2.28
C GLY A 306 12.86 -5.36 -2.03
N HIS A 307 12.81 -4.01 -2.02
CA HIS A 307 11.56 -3.26 -1.79
C HIS A 307 10.47 -3.56 -2.81
N GLY A 308 10.85 -3.96 -4.01
CA GLY A 308 9.93 -4.30 -5.10
C GLY A 308 9.46 -5.76 -5.11
N LEU A 309 9.43 -6.47 -3.98
CA LEU A 309 9.11 -7.89 -3.89
C LEU A 309 7.82 -8.31 -4.63
N ILE A 310 6.88 -7.39 -4.81
CA ILE A 310 5.63 -7.60 -5.57
C ILE A 310 5.84 -7.63 -7.10
N TYR A 311 6.97 -7.16 -7.60
CA TYR A 311 7.36 -7.13 -9.01
C TYR A 311 8.39 -8.21 -9.39
N GLU A 312 9.10 -8.71 -8.39
CA GLU A 312 10.32 -9.51 -8.57
C GLU A 312 10.04 -10.91 -9.09
N LEU A 313 11.08 -11.61 -9.57
CA LEU A 313 10.96 -12.88 -10.29
C LEU A 313 10.20 -13.96 -9.52
N ASN A 314 10.32 -13.96 -8.19
CA ASN A 314 9.66 -14.87 -7.26
C ASN A 314 8.47 -14.23 -6.53
N SER A 315 7.82 -13.19 -7.11
CA SER A 315 6.70 -12.48 -6.48
C SER A 315 5.52 -13.40 -6.14
N ASP A 316 5.31 -14.47 -6.92
CA ASP A 316 4.28 -15.48 -6.63
C ASP A 316 4.62 -16.27 -5.35
N ASP A 317 5.90 -16.62 -5.15
CA ASP A 317 6.36 -17.29 -3.93
C ASP A 317 6.23 -16.36 -2.71
N ALA A 318 6.53 -15.06 -2.89
CA ALA A 318 6.38 -14.05 -1.84
C ALA A 318 4.90 -13.83 -1.42
N LEU A 319 3.95 -14.06 -2.33
CA LEU A 319 2.52 -13.98 -2.02
C LEU A 319 2.02 -15.19 -1.22
N GLN A 320 2.61 -16.37 -1.41
CA GLN A 320 2.08 -17.61 -0.82
C GLN A 320 2.00 -17.59 0.73
N PRO A 321 3.03 -17.16 1.48
CA PRO A 321 2.91 -17.05 2.94
C PRO A 321 1.88 -16.01 3.38
N VAL A 322 1.63 -14.95 2.59
CA VAL A 322 0.57 -13.97 2.85
C VAL A 322 -0.81 -14.64 2.74
N LEU A 323 -1.05 -15.45 1.69
CA LEU A 323 -2.29 -16.20 1.52
C LEU A 323 -2.51 -17.19 2.67
N ASN A 324 -1.46 -17.88 3.08
CA ASN A 324 -1.51 -18.81 4.21
C ASN A 324 -1.86 -18.09 5.52
N TRP A 325 -1.27 -16.91 5.76
CA TRP A 325 -1.57 -16.09 6.93
C TRP A 325 -3.03 -15.60 6.90
N LEU A 326 -3.52 -15.11 5.77
CA LEU A 326 -4.91 -14.68 5.61
C LEU A 326 -5.88 -15.85 5.88
N ASP A 327 -5.59 -17.05 5.37
CA ASP A 327 -6.42 -18.23 5.59
C ASP A 327 -6.43 -18.64 7.08
N ALA A 328 -5.29 -18.60 7.75
CA ALA A 328 -5.19 -18.95 9.17
C ALA A 328 -5.87 -17.92 10.08
N THR A 329 -5.67 -16.63 9.81
CA THR A 329 -6.02 -15.54 10.73
C THR A 329 -7.45 -15.04 10.50
N VAL A 330 -7.86 -14.90 9.22
CA VAL A 330 -9.15 -14.29 8.87
C VAL A 330 -10.26 -15.32 8.74
N PHE A 331 -9.95 -16.55 8.28
CA PHE A 331 -10.99 -17.53 7.94
C PHE A 331 -11.09 -18.69 8.93
N ASN A 332 -10.02 -19.05 9.61
CA ASN A 332 -10.01 -20.15 10.59
C ASN A 332 -10.00 -19.68 12.05
N GLY A 333 -9.81 -18.40 12.32
CA GLY A 333 -9.78 -17.80 13.67
C GLY A 333 -11.16 -17.62 14.34
N GLY A 334 -12.24 -18.04 13.72
CA GLY A 334 -13.64 -17.86 14.14
C GLY A 334 -14.33 -19.11 14.70
N THR A 335 -13.60 -20.04 15.35
CA THR A 335 -14.23 -21.16 16.10
C THR A 335 -14.09 -20.99 17.59
#